data_2c8bc27787bd79a1c2ce12dafbf06064
#
_entry.id   2c8bc27787bd79a1c2ce12dafbf06064
#
_cell.length_a   1.000
_cell.length_b   1.000
_cell.length_c   1.000
_cell.angle_alpha   90.00
_cell.angle_beta   90.00
_cell.angle_gamma   90.00
#
_symmetry.space_group_name_H-M   'P 1'
#
loop_
_entity.id
_entity.type
_entity.pdbx_description
1 polymer ?
#
loop_
_entity_poly.entity_id
_entity_poly.type
_entity_poly.pdbx_seq_one_letter_code
_entity_poly.pdbx_strand_id
1 'polypeptide(L)'
;MIKPSKAKQLAMTVLEGGNVPFFLGGTGVGKSAVVKQIAKELAEDSKLVVDGINPKANEFGFVDFRLSLYESVDLGGLPYIEDSIQKRAFLGNLPVDGRGLIFFDEFAQAHSSVQAVVGQLIYERRLGEYVLPKGWKIVCAGNRASDRAGSNKLPSHVIGRCSMIDFTHDFDDWNRWATENEVHPYVLGFLNFQPNSLNVFDPKITDPQPSPRAWTRLSDTLKVNSDKNIIQSLARCDVGELTAIEFANFITLLEDVPNLSQILKGDDVEVVDGGGICYATSIALLDRIVDAKEKDVHDWFENALAYIKKFSTPEFSIFFVRQCVAQREELKESSAYVTFKVENKNLEY
;
A
#
# COMPACT_ATOMS: atom_id res chain seq x y z
N MET A 1 14.80 -6.86 -8.57
CA MET A 1 13.48 -6.29 -8.21
C MET A 1 13.68 -5.22 -7.16
N ILE A 2 12.91 -4.14 -7.21
CA ILE A 2 13.11 -2.92 -6.43
C ILE A 2 11.94 -2.78 -5.45
N LYS A 3 12.23 -2.56 -4.16
CA LYS A 3 11.23 -2.41 -3.11
C LYS A 3 10.47 -1.07 -3.21
N PRO A 4 9.25 -0.95 -2.63
CA PRO A 4 8.36 0.19 -2.83
C PRO A 4 8.99 1.56 -2.50
N SER A 5 9.67 1.70 -1.37
CA SER A 5 10.32 2.95 -0.96
C SER A 5 11.38 3.42 -1.97
N LYS A 6 12.22 2.50 -2.43
CA LYS A 6 13.26 2.79 -3.43
C LYS A 6 12.66 3.05 -4.81
N ALA A 7 11.62 2.32 -5.19
CA ALA A 7 10.90 2.51 -6.45
C ALA A 7 10.22 3.90 -6.51
N LYS A 8 9.61 4.35 -5.39
CA LYS A 8 9.07 5.70 -5.26
C LYS A 8 10.16 6.75 -5.48
N GLN A 9 11.29 6.63 -4.80
CA GLN A 9 12.43 7.57 -4.94
C GLN A 9 12.93 7.65 -6.39
N LEU A 10 13.10 6.49 -7.05
CA LEU A 10 13.52 6.45 -8.45
C LEU A 10 12.51 7.11 -9.38
N ALA A 11 11.20 6.83 -9.17
CA ALA A 11 10.14 7.42 -9.98
C ALA A 11 10.09 8.94 -9.82
N MET A 12 10.26 9.48 -8.62
CA MET A 12 10.33 10.92 -8.38
C MET A 12 11.49 11.56 -9.16
N THR A 13 12.70 10.98 -9.08
CA THR A 13 13.87 11.46 -9.82
C THR A 13 13.64 11.40 -11.35
N VAL A 14 13.02 10.32 -11.85
CA VAL A 14 12.67 10.19 -13.27
C VAL A 14 11.69 11.27 -13.72
N LEU A 15 10.66 11.55 -12.89
CA LEU A 15 9.66 12.61 -13.15
C LEU A 15 10.27 14.02 -13.10
N GLU A 16 11.22 14.27 -12.22
CA GLU A 16 11.99 15.54 -12.16
C GLU A 16 12.82 15.74 -13.43
N GLY A 17 13.42 14.67 -13.95
CA GLY A 17 14.14 14.66 -15.22
C GLY A 17 13.25 14.78 -16.46
N GLY A 18 11.92 14.93 -16.29
CA GLY A 18 10.97 15.06 -17.40
C GLY A 18 10.65 13.75 -18.13
N ASN A 19 11.07 12.61 -17.59
CA ASN A 19 10.85 11.28 -18.16
C ASN A 19 9.64 10.58 -17.51
N VAL A 20 9.22 9.45 -18.09
CA VAL A 20 8.06 8.67 -17.65
C VAL A 20 8.51 7.39 -16.95
N PRO A 21 8.31 7.23 -15.64
CA PRO A 21 8.55 5.97 -14.95
C PRO A 21 7.47 4.94 -15.27
N PHE A 22 7.87 3.69 -15.43
CA PHE A 22 6.99 2.55 -15.68
C PHE A 22 7.23 1.47 -14.62
N PHE A 23 6.24 1.27 -13.74
CA PHE A 23 6.27 0.21 -12.73
C PHE A 23 5.86 -1.14 -13.34
N LEU A 24 6.78 -2.09 -13.39
CA LEU A 24 6.55 -3.44 -13.85
C LEU A 24 6.61 -4.43 -12.69
N GLY A 25 5.51 -5.09 -12.34
CA GLY A 25 5.48 -5.98 -11.17
C GLY A 25 4.18 -6.77 -11.06
N GLY A 26 4.16 -7.75 -10.14
CA GLY A 26 3.03 -8.64 -9.90
C GLY A 26 1.72 -7.93 -9.54
N THR A 27 0.63 -8.69 -9.60
CA THR A 27 -0.69 -8.18 -9.19
C THR A 27 -0.74 -8.03 -7.66
N GLY A 28 -1.38 -6.95 -7.18
CA GLY A 28 -1.62 -6.76 -5.74
C GLY A 28 -0.41 -6.34 -4.90
N VAL A 29 0.78 -6.16 -5.49
CA VAL A 29 2.03 -5.81 -4.77
C VAL A 29 2.15 -4.35 -4.35
N GLY A 30 1.16 -3.49 -4.69
CA GLY A 30 1.13 -2.09 -4.22
C GLY A 30 1.55 -1.03 -5.25
N LYS A 31 1.71 -1.33 -6.55
CA LYS A 31 2.08 -0.35 -7.58
C LYS A 31 1.21 0.92 -7.56
N SER A 32 -0.10 0.76 -7.63
CA SER A 32 -1.06 1.88 -7.65
C SER A 32 -1.06 2.66 -6.32
N ALA A 33 -0.77 2.00 -5.18
CA ALA A 33 -0.62 2.66 -3.89
C ALA A 33 0.61 3.58 -3.87
N VAL A 34 1.75 3.10 -4.39
CA VAL A 34 2.97 3.92 -4.51
C VAL A 34 2.76 5.10 -5.45
N VAL A 35 2.04 4.93 -6.58
CA VAL A 35 1.74 6.04 -7.48
C VAL A 35 0.85 7.10 -6.81
N LYS A 36 -0.12 6.69 -5.97
CA LYS A 36 -0.91 7.63 -5.17
C LYS A 36 -0.07 8.38 -4.13
N GLN A 37 0.93 7.74 -3.53
CA GLN A 37 1.89 8.42 -2.64
C GLN A 37 2.74 9.43 -3.42
N ILE A 38 3.21 9.08 -4.63
CA ILE A 38 3.92 10.00 -5.53
C ILE A 38 3.04 11.21 -5.85
N ALA A 39 1.76 11.01 -6.19
CA ALA A 39 0.83 12.10 -6.48
C ALA A 39 0.65 13.04 -5.27
N LYS A 40 0.52 12.50 -4.04
CA LYS A 40 0.44 13.28 -2.81
C LYS A 40 1.71 14.10 -2.57
N GLU A 41 2.87 13.52 -2.79
CA GLU A 41 4.18 14.18 -2.61
C GLU A 41 4.39 15.29 -3.64
N LEU A 42 4.01 15.06 -4.91
CA LEU A 42 4.05 16.09 -5.97
C LEU A 42 3.03 17.22 -5.78
N ALA A 43 1.93 16.94 -5.09
CA ALA A 43 0.95 17.95 -4.75
C ALA A 43 1.49 18.96 -3.72
N GLU A 44 2.48 18.57 -2.90
CA GLU A 44 3.02 19.38 -1.82
C GLU A 44 1.90 19.92 -0.91
N ASP A 45 1.82 21.24 -0.71
CA ASP A 45 0.77 21.91 0.06
C ASP A 45 -0.55 22.07 -0.72
N SER A 46 -0.62 21.61 -1.97
CA SER A 46 -1.82 21.72 -2.81
C SER A 46 -2.79 20.60 -2.51
N LYS A 47 -4.09 20.91 -2.65
CA LYS A 47 -5.14 19.91 -2.53
C LYS A 47 -5.08 18.92 -3.69
N LEU A 48 -4.91 17.63 -3.38
CA LEU A 48 -5.01 16.57 -4.39
C LEU A 48 -6.49 16.38 -4.81
N VAL A 49 -6.75 16.51 -6.12
CA VAL A 49 -8.10 16.35 -6.69
C VAL A 49 -8.10 15.14 -7.61
N VAL A 50 -8.80 14.08 -7.20
CA VAL A 50 -8.97 12.87 -8.01
C VAL A 50 -9.92 13.18 -9.16
N ASP A 51 -9.56 12.68 -10.37
CA ASP A 51 -10.24 12.94 -11.65
C ASP A 51 -10.35 14.44 -12.01
N GLY A 52 -9.52 15.26 -11.37
CA GLY A 52 -9.43 16.68 -11.64
C GLY A 52 -8.61 16.97 -12.89
N ILE A 53 -9.25 17.23 -14.01
CA ILE A 53 -8.62 17.51 -15.33
C ILE A 53 -8.29 18.99 -15.57
N ASN A 54 -8.83 19.87 -14.71
CA ASN A 54 -8.62 21.32 -14.75
C ASN A 54 -8.42 21.86 -13.33
N PRO A 55 -7.36 21.40 -12.62
CA PRO A 55 -7.11 21.79 -11.24
C PRO A 55 -6.77 23.30 -11.16
N LYS A 56 -7.28 23.95 -10.12
CA LYS A 56 -7.01 25.37 -9.81
C LYS A 56 -5.56 25.54 -9.33
N ALA A 57 -5.12 26.79 -9.15
CA ALA A 57 -3.76 27.12 -8.75
C ALA A 57 -3.29 26.44 -7.43
N ASN A 58 -4.22 26.20 -6.49
CA ASN A 58 -3.97 25.53 -5.21
C ASN A 58 -4.35 24.04 -5.21
N GLU A 59 -4.58 23.46 -6.38
CA GLU A 59 -4.94 22.07 -6.59
C GLU A 59 -3.91 21.35 -7.44
N PHE A 60 -3.83 20.03 -7.24
CA PHE A 60 -3.01 19.12 -8.05
C PHE A 60 -3.93 18.00 -8.55
N GLY A 61 -4.04 17.84 -9.87
CA GLY A 61 -4.90 16.82 -10.47
C GLY A 61 -4.27 15.43 -10.40
N PHE A 62 -5.09 14.41 -10.15
CA PHE A 62 -4.68 13.02 -10.28
C PHE A 62 -5.72 12.28 -11.12
N VAL A 63 -5.34 11.76 -12.28
CA VAL A 63 -6.22 11.02 -13.18
C VAL A 63 -5.71 9.61 -13.36
N ASP A 64 -6.55 8.62 -13.03
CA ASP A 64 -6.23 7.19 -13.07
C ASP A 64 -6.95 6.55 -14.27
N PHE A 65 -6.18 6.17 -15.29
CA PHE A 65 -6.66 5.45 -16.46
C PHE A 65 -6.32 3.97 -16.36
N ARG A 66 -7.33 3.13 -16.15
CA ARG A 66 -7.18 1.68 -16.28
C ARG A 66 -7.32 1.28 -17.73
N LEU A 67 -6.20 1.19 -18.41
CA LEU A 67 -6.14 1.07 -19.86
C LEU A 67 -6.81 -0.20 -20.42
N SER A 68 -6.96 -1.24 -19.62
CA SER A 68 -7.71 -2.46 -19.98
C SER A 68 -9.20 -2.22 -20.24
N LEU A 69 -9.75 -1.08 -19.77
CA LEU A 69 -11.16 -0.72 -19.91
C LEU A 69 -11.42 0.21 -21.10
N TYR A 70 -10.40 0.62 -21.86
CA TYR A 70 -10.51 1.59 -22.93
C TYR A 70 -10.29 0.96 -24.30
N GLU A 71 -11.01 1.48 -25.28
CA GLU A 71 -10.74 1.28 -26.70
C GLU A 71 -9.83 2.38 -27.24
N SER A 72 -9.16 2.14 -28.37
CA SER A 72 -8.22 3.11 -28.94
C SER A 72 -8.88 4.44 -29.36
N VAL A 73 -10.15 4.39 -29.74
CA VAL A 73 -10.96 5.58 -30.10
C VAL A 73 -11.34 6.42 -28.90
N ASP A 74 -11.44 5.81 -27.70
CA ASP A 74 -11.74 6.55 -26.48
C ASP A 74 -10.61 7.54 -26.17
N LEU A 75 -9.37 7.09 -26.19
CA LEU A 75 -8.20 7.93 -25.92
C LEU A 75 -7.74 8.73 -27.16
N GLY A 76 -7.79 8.10 -28.34
CA GLY A 76 -7.39 8.72 -29.60
C GLY A 76 -8.40 9.71 -30.19
N GLY A 77 -9.59 9.78 -29.61
CA GLY A 77 -10.69 10.64 -30.03
C GLY A 77 -11.54 10.06 -31.14
N LEU A 78 -12.85 10.29 -31.04
CA LEU A 78 -13.82 9.89 -32.07
C LEU A 78 -13.72 10.85 -33.27
N PRO A 79 -13.58 10.35 -34.51
CA PRO A 79 -13.55 11.21 -35.69
C PRO A 79 -14.95 11.77 -35.94
N TYR A 80 -15.02 13.06 -36.26
CA TYR A 80 -16.22 13.74 -36.79
C TYR A 80 -15.85 14.71 -37.88
N ILE A 81 -16.83 15.13 -38.68
CA ILE A 81 -16.61 16.09 -39.80
C ILE A 81 -17.24 17.43 -39.42
N GLU A 82 -16.44 18.47 -39.51
CA GLU A 82 -16.84 19.85 -39.33
C GLU A 82 -16.19 20.69 -40.46
N ASP A 83 -16.97 21.49 -41.18
CA ASP A 83 -16.51 22.28 -42.32
C ASP A 83 -15.73 21.50 -43.38
N SER A 84 -16.16 20.28 -43.68
CA SER A 84 -15.51 19.34 -44.62
C SER A 84 -14.11 18.86 -44.16
N ILE A 85 -13.74 19.12 -42.91
CA ILE A 85 -12.48 18.70 -42.29
C ILE A 85 -12.77 17.63 -41.25
N GLN A 86 -12.00 16.54 -41.27
CA GLN A 86 -12.06 15.56 -40.21
C GLN A 86 -11.37 16.06 -38.95
N LYS A 87 -12.11 16.18 -37.88
CA LYS A 87 -11.63 16.50 -36.52
C LYS A 87 -11.80 15.31 -35.58
N ARG A 88 -11.28 15.42 -34.36
CA ARG A 88 -11.42 14.39 -33.32
C ARG A 88 -11.99 14.98 -32.03
N ALA A 89 -13.04 14.34 -31.51
CA ALA A 89 -13.59 14.62 -30.19
C ALA A 89 -12.92 13.72 -29.17
N PHE A 90 -12.20 14.31 -28.21
CA PHE A 90 -11.48 13.59 -27.16
C PHE A 90 -12.35 13.37 -25.94
N LEU A 91 -12.00 12.34 -25.12
CA LEU A 91 -12.64 12.11 -23.84
C LEU A 91 -12.55 13.31 -22.91
N GLY A 92 -13.64 13.58 -22.22
CA GLY A 92 -13.75 14.68 -21.26
C GLY A 92 -12.93 14.47 -19.96
N ASN A 93 -12.19 13.37 -19.82
CA ASN A 93 -11.31 13.07 -18.70
C ASN A 93 -9.82 13.29 -19.00
N LEU A 94 -9.47 13.75 -20.21
CA LEU A 94 -8.10 14.19 -20.49
C LEU A 94 -7.84 15.58 -19.88
N PRO A 95 -6.69 15.80 -19.26
CA PRO A 95 -6.32 17.11 -18.71
C PRO A 95 -6.37 18.24 -19.72
N VAL A 96 -6.99 19.35 -19.35
CA VAL A 96 -7.12 20.52 -20.23
C VAL A 96 -6.26 21.70 -19.82
N ASP A 97 -5.95 21.83 -18.52
CA ASP A 97 -5.07 22.89 -17.98
C ASP A 97 -4.51 22.48 -16.61
N GLY A 98 -3.72 23.37 -15.98
CA GLY A 98 -3.19 23.22 -14.64
C GLY A 98 -2.02 22.23 -14.53
N ARG A 99 -1.87 21.63 -13.34
CA ARG A 99 -0.80 20.67 -13.03
C ARG A 99 -1.34 19.41 -12.40
N GLY A 100 -0.70 18.26 -12.65
CA GLY A 100 -1.16 17.00 -12.11
C GLY A 100 -0.33 15.81 -12.54
N LEU A 101 -0.84 14.64 -12.21
CA LEU A 101 -0.28 13.34 -12.55
C LEU A 101 -1.33 12.50 -13.29
N ILE A 102 -1.00 12.03 -14.48
CA ILE A 102 -1.73 10.96 -15.14
C ILE A 102 -1.10 9.64 -14.76
N PHE A 103 -1.91 8.70 -14.35
CA PHE A 103 -1.53 7.33 -14.08
C PHE A 103 -2.17 6.38 -15.10
N PHE A 104 -1.35 5.76 -15.93
CA PHE A 104 -1.78 4.71 -16.84
C PHE A 104 -1.54 3.35 -16.20
N ASP A 105 -2.58 2.80 -15.56
CA ASP A 105 -2.54 1.46 -14.96
C ASP A 105 -2.98 0.38 -15.95
N GLU A 106 -2.63 -0.88 -15.65
CA GLU A 106 -2.95 -2.06 -16.44
C GLU A 106 -2.47 -1.96 -17.92
N PHE A 107 -1.35 -1.26 -18.13
CA PHE A 107 -0.82 -0.99 -19.46
C PHE A 107 -0.58 -2.27 -20.27
N ALA A 108 -0.02 -3.31 -19.65
CA ALA A 108 0.27 -4.58 -20.30
C ALA A 108 -0.99 -5.42 -20.61
N GLN A 109 -2.11 -5.14 -19.94
CA GLN A 109 -3.40 -5.80 -20.17
C GLN A 109 -4.24 -5.13 -21.27
N ALA A 110 -3.90 -3.88 -21.60
CA ALA A 110 -4.59 -3.14 -22.64
C ALA A 110 -4.37 -3.72 -24.05
N HIS A 111 -5.33 -3.53 -24.93
CA HIS A 111 -5.17 -3.89 -26.35
C HIS A 111 -4.01 -3.14 -26.99
N SER A 112 -3.34 -3.75 -27.95
CA SER A 112 -2.15 -3.15 -28.60
C SER A 112 -2.41 -1.80 -29.27
N SER A 113 -3.61 -1.56 -29.78
CA SER A 113 -4.03 -0.26 -30.33
C SER A 113 -4.10 0.84 -29.27
N VAL A 114 -4.58 0.51 -28.06
CA VAL A 114 -4.59 1.42 -26.90
C VAL A 114 -3.17 1.73 -26.45
N GLN A 115 -2.32 0.69 -26.34
CA GLN A 115 -0.90 0.86 -26.01
C GLN A 115 -0.18 1.77 -27.01
N ALA A 116 -0.53 1.70 -28.30
CA ALA A 116 0.06 2.56 -29.33
C ALA A 116 -0.35 4.04 -29.16
N VAL A 117 -1.63 4.31 -28.90
CA VAL A 117 -2.14 5.67 -28.64
C VAL A 117 -1.49 6.27 -27.40
N VAL A 118 -1.45 5.54 -26.28
CA VAL A 118 -0.80 6.01 -25.05
C VAL A 118 0.71 6.16 -25.25
N GLY A 119 1.34 5.27 -26.02
CA GLY A 119 2.76 5.39 -26.38
C GLY A 119 3.07 6.67 -27.15
N GLN A 120 2.15 7.15 -28.00
CA GLN A 120 2.26 8.46 -28.65
C GLN A 120 2.17 9.60 -27.62
N LEU A 121 1.18 9.56 -26.73
CA LEU A 121 1.02 10.60 -25.70
C LEU A 121 2.23 10.69 -24.76
N ILE A 122 2.81 9.55 -24.38
CA ILE A 122 4.04 9.49 -23.56
C ILE A 122 5.19 10.22 -24.23
N TYR A 123 5.39 10.00 -25.53
CA TYR A 123 6.54 10.54 -26.27
C TYR A 123 6.33 11.96 -26.77
N GLU A 124 5.19 12.20 -27.44
CA GLU A 124 4.92 13.46 -28.13
C GLU A 124 4.19 14.46 -27.23
N ARG A 125 3.68 14.04 -26.08
CA ARG A 125 2.83 14.84 -25.21
C ARG A 125 1.57 15.36 -25.94
N ARG A 126 1.13 14.65 -26.96
CA ARG A 126 -0.02 15.02 -27.78
C ARG A 126 -0.70 13.79 -28.41
N LEU A 127 -1.98 13.96 -28.73
CA LEU A 127 -2.78 13.02 -29.52
C LEU A 127 -3.53 13.82 -30.60
N GLY A 128 -3.05 13.77 -31.84
CA GLY A 128 -3.62 14.64 -32.91
C GLY A 128 -3.60 16.11 -32.49
N GLU A 129 -4.78 16.73 -32.36
CA GLU A 129 -4.94 18.14 -31.97
C GLU A 129 -4.83 18.38 -30.47
N TYR A 130 -5.08 17.32 -29.65
CA TYR A 130 -4.94 17.42 -28.20
C TYR A 130 -3.47 17.54 -27.80
N VAL A 131 -3.17 18.50 -26.93
CA VAL A 131 -1.83 18.72 -26.37
C VAL A 131 -1.94 18.62 -24.84
N LEU A 132 -1.19 17.70 -24.24
CA LEU A 132 -1.13 17.56 -22.78
C LEU A 132 -0.46 18.80 -22.16
N PRO A 133 -1.13 19.49 -21.21
CA PRO A 133 -0.57 20.67 -20.58
C PRO A 133 0.79 20.39 -19.90
N LYS A 134 1.71 21.36 -19.95
CA LYS A 134 3.10 21.20 -19.46
C LYS A 134 3.20 20.84 -17.99
N GLY A 135 2.24 21.27 -17.16
CA GLY A 135 2.19 20.97 -15.72
C GLY A 135 1.85 19.53 -15.37
N TRP A 136 1.49 18.70 -16.35
CA TRP A 136 1.10 17.32 -16.14
C TRP A 136 2.29 16.37 -16.33
N LYS A 137 2.43 15.44 -15.37
CA LYS A 137 3.40 14.34 -15.42
C LYS A 137 2.66 13.04 -15.76
N ILE A 138 3.39 12.02 -16.19
CA ILE A 138 2.84 10.71 -16.56
C ILE A 138 3.60 9.64 -15.78
N VAL A 139 2.87 8.66 -15.22
CA VAL A 139 3.38 7.42 -14.65
C VAL A 139 2.64 6.26 -15.27
N CYS A 140 3.33 5.19 -15.58
CA CYS A 140 2.73 3.97 -16.10
C CYS A 140 2.93 2.79 -15.15
N ALA A 141 1.99 1.82 -15.17
CA ALA A 141 2.17 0.54 -14.51
C ALA A 141 1.59 -0.61 -15.34
N GLY A 142 2.17 -1.78 -15.17
CA GLY A 142 1.70 -3.00 -15.81
C GLY A 142 2.20 -4.24 -15.08
N ASN A 143 1.59 -5.39 -15.37
CA ASN A 143 2.03 -6.66 -14.86
C ASN A 143 3.07 -7.27 -15.79
N ARG A 144 3.94 -8.15 -15.26
CA ARG A 144 4.89 -8.91 -16.08
C ARG A 144 4.14 -9.99 -16.87
N ALA A 145 4.63 -10.32 -18.03
CA ALA A 145 4.10 -11.45 -18.81
C ALA A 145 4.23 -12.80 -18.07
N SER A 146 5.23 -12.94 -17.18
CA SER A 146 5.41 -14.11 -16.32
C SER A 146 4.31 -14.31 -15.28
N ASP A 147 3.63 -13.21 -14.88
CA ASP A 147 2.65 -13.24 -13.79
C ASP A 147 1.27 -13.78 -14.25
N ARG A 148 1.14 -14.21 -15.51
CA ARG A 148 -0.08 -14.78 -16.14
C ARG A 148 -1.37 -13.95 -15.89
N ALA A 149 -1.23 -12.66 -15.65
CA ALA A 149 -2.33 -11.74 -15.35
C ALA A 149 -3.02 -11.20 -16.63
N GLY A 150 -3.12 -11.99 -17.69
CA GLY A 150 -3.64 -11.53 -18.99
C GLY A 150 -2.74 -10.48 -19.66
N SER A 151 -1.46 -10.42 -19.29
CA SER A 151 -0.54 -9.38 -19.77
C SER A 151 -0.02 -9.69 -21.16
N ASN A 152 -0.15 -8.74 -22.07
CA ASN A 152 0.48 -8.75 -23.38
C ASN A 152 1.97 -8.35 -23.24
N LYS A 153 2.78 -8.76 -24.20
CA LYS A 153 4.16 -8.28 -24.29
C LYS A 153 4.15 -6.78 -24.58
N LEU A 154 4.87 -6.02 -23.75
CA LEU A 154 5.00 -4.57 -24.00
C LEU A 154 5.70 -4.31 -25.33
N PRO A 155 5.17 -3.40 -26.16
CA PRO A 155 5.81 -3.01 -27.40
C PRO A 155 7.17 -2.37 -27.17
N SER A 156 8.15 -2.64 -28.03
CA SER A 156 9.51 -2.10 -27.92
C SER A 156 9.56 -0.58 -27.91
N HIS A 157 8.64 0.06 -28.61
CA HIS A 157 8.55 1.53 -28.66
C HIS A 157 8.07 2.14 -27.32
N VAL A 158 7.31 1.41 -26.50
CA VAL A 158 6.95 1.84 -25.15
C VAL A 158 8.14 1.65 -24.21
N ILE A 159 8.80 0.47 -24.27
CA ILE A 159 9.98 0.16 -23.44
C ILE A 159 11.07 1.22 -23.65
N GLY A 160 11.33 1.61 -24.89
CA GLY A 160 12.35 2.62 -25.22
C GLY A 160 12.00 4.07 -24.86
N ARG A 161 10.77 4.33 -24.38
CA ARG A 161 10.26 5.69 -24.05
C ARG A 161 9.98 5.88 -22.56
N CYS A 162 10.11 4.82 -21.77
CA CYS A 162 9.86 4.82 -20.34
C CYS A 162 11.10 4.38 -19.57
N SER A 163 11.25 4.88 -18.35
CA SER A 163 12.21 4.38 -17.38
C SER A 163 11.60 3.20 -16.65
N MET A 164 12.02 1.99 -16.99
CA MET A 164 11.45 0.76 -16.45
C MET A 164 11.92 0.50 -15.02
N ILE A 165 10.97 0.37 -14.09
CA ILE A 165 11.21 0.07 -12.67
C ILE A 165 10.63 -1.30 -12.36
N ASP A 166 11.49 -2.29 -12.15
CA ASP A 166 11.11 -3.67 -11.83
C ASP A 166 10.68 -3.79 -10.36
N PHE A 167 9.39 -3.64 -10.10
CA PHE A 167 8.77 -3.46 -8.80
C PHE A 167 8.43 -4.79 -8.12
N THR A 168 8.68 -4.88 -6.81
CA THR A 168 8.24 -5.99 -5.97
C THR A 168 7.69 -5.48 -4.64
N HIS A 169 7.01 -6.37 -3.89
CA HIS A 169 6.65 -6.12 -2.50
C HIS A 169 7.91 -6.18 -1.60
N ASP A 170 7.80 -5.57 -0.43
CA ASP A 170 8.77 -5.66 0.66
C ASP A 170 8.00 -5.60 1.98
N PHE A 171 8.35 -6.49 2.92
CA PHE A 171 7.60 -6.59 4.17
C PHE A 171 7.78 -5.34 5.03
N ASP A 172 8.99 -4.81 5.17
CA ASP A 172 9.27 -3.66 6.03
C ASP A 172 8.57 -2.39 5.52
N ASP A 173 8.62 -2.16 4.19
CA ASP A 173 7.91 -1.05 3.55
C ASP A 173 6.38 -1.20 3.71
N TRP A 174 5.86 -2.42 3.58
CA TRP A 174 4.43 -2.68 3.77
C TRP A 174 4.04 -2.52 5.24
N ASN A 175 4.80 -3.04 6.18
CA ASN A 175 4.51 -2.99 7.61
C ASN A 175 4.50 -1.54 8.12
N ARG A 176 5.44 -0.70 7.65
CA ARG A 176 5.45 0.74 7.95
C ARG A 176 4.17 1.41 7.44
N TRP A 177 3.85 1.20 6.17
CA TRP A 177 2.64 1.73 5.56
C TRP A 177 1.37 1.22 6.27
N ALA A 178 1.31 -0.07 6.60
CA ALA A 178 0.18 -0.70 7.26
C ALA A 178 -0.07 -0.13 8.66
N THR A 179 0.99 0.19 9.39
CA THR A 179 0.93 0.87 10.69
C THR A 179 0.36 2.29 10.54
N GLU A 180 0.87 3.08 9.58
CA GLU A 180 0.40 4.45 9.31
C GLU A 180 -1.04 4.51 8.79
N ASN A 181 -1.55 3.42 8.20
CA ASN A 181 -2.91 3.32 7.64
C ASN A 181 -3.84 2.44 8.48
N GLU A 182 -3.51 2.24 9.77
CA GLU A 182 -4.37 1.58 10.76
C GLU A 182 -4.85 0.20 10.30
N VAL A 183 -3.97 -0.62 9.71
CA VAL A 183 -4.30 -2.01 9.39
C VAL A 183 -4.61 -2.76 10.68
N HIS A 184 -5.64 -3.63 10.65
CA HIS A 184 -6.14 -4.33 11.83
C HIS A 184 -5.01 -5.06 12.58
N PRO A 185 -4.94 -4.97 13.93
CA PRO A 185 -3.85 -5.54 14.74
C PRO A 185 -3.62 -7.04 14.51
N TYR A 186 -4.68 -7.83 14.29
CA TYR A 186 -4.54 -9.25 13.99
C TYR A 186 -3.75 -9.51 12.72
N VAL A 187 -3.98 -8.73 11.66
CA VAL A 187 -3.26 -8.85 10.39
C VAL A 187 -1.79 -8.43 10.58
N LEU A 188 -1.56 -7.31 11.26
CA LEU A 188 -0.21 -6.85 11.58
C LEU A 188 0.56 -7.87 12.41
N GLY A 189 -0.05 -8.39 13.46
CA GLY A 189 0.58 -9.38 14.32
C GLY A 189 0.93 -10.67 13.61
N PHE A 190 -0.01 -11.22 12.84
CA PHE A 190 0.23 -12.42 12.06
C PHE A 190 1.36 -12.23 11.03
N LEU A 191 1.38 -11.12 10.32
CA LEU A 191 2.40 -10.87 9.29
C LEU A 191 3.77 -10.50 9.89
N ASN A 192 3.81 -9.94 11.10
CA ASN A 192 5.08 -9.83 11.83
C ASN A 192 5.59 -11.19 12.33
N PHE A 193 4.68 -12.10 12.69
CA PHE A 193 5.02 -13.48 13.04
C PHE A 193 5.42 -14.31 11.82
N GLN A 194 4.72 -14.13 10.68
CA GLN A 194 4.99 -14.84 9.42
C GLN A 194 5.14 -13.86 8.22
N PRO A 195 6.26 -13.13 8.10
CA PRO A 195 6.44 -12.12 7.04
C PRO A 195 6.32 -12.67 5.62
N ASN A 196 6.69 -13.94 5.41
CA ASN A 196 6.61 -14.60 4.11
C ASN A 196 5.16 -14.79 3.61
N SER A 197 4.17 -14.75 4.52
CA SER A 197 2.75 -14.84 4.18
C SER A 197 2.18 -13.52 3.64
N LEU A 198 2.96 -12.43 3.60
CA LEU A 198 2.52 -11.18 2.99
C LEU A 198 2.17 -11.34 1.52
N ASN A 199 2.95 -12.10 0.77
CA ASN A 199 2.72 -12.30 -0.66
C ASN A 199 3.15 -13.71 -1.08
N VAL A 200 2.17 -14.56 -1.32
CA VAL A 200 2.37 -15.93 -1.83
C VAL A 200 1.59 -16.02 -3.13
N PHE A 201 2.29 -16.17 -4.25
CA PHE A 201 1.65 -16.22 -5.57
C PHE A 201 2.07 -17.46 -6.34
N ASP A 202 1.09 -18.30 -6.68
CA ASP A 202 1.24 -19.39 -7.64
C ASP A 202 0.26 -19.17 -8.82
N PRO A 203 0.78 -18.94 -10.04
CA PRO A 203 -0.07 -18.70 -11.21
C PRO A 203 -0.95 -19.90 -11.62
N LYS A 204 -0.78 -21.07 -11.02
CA LYS A 204 -1.58 -22.28 -11.27
C LYS A 204 -2.83 -22.33 -10.40
N ILE A 205 -2.85 -21.59 -9.29
CA ILE A 205 -3.96 -21.55 -8.34
C ILE A 205 -4.92 -20.44 -8.76
N THR A 206 -6.21 -20.79 -8.84
CA THR A 206 -7.30 -19.85 -9.16
C THR A 206 -8.01 -19.29 -7.94
N ASP A 207 -7.79 -19.90 -6.77
CA ASP A 207 -8.33 -19.44 -5.50
C ASP A 207 -7.64 -18.14 -5.03
N PRO A 208 -8.26 -17.40 -4.10
CA PRO A 208 -7.62 -16.24 -3.47
C PRO A 208 -6.24 -16.58 -2.92
N GLN A 209 -5.30 -15.67 -3.05
CA GLN A 209 -3.92 -15.85 -2.59
C GLN A 209 -3.46 -14.62 -1.80
N PRO A 210 -2.57 -14.81 -0.80
CA PRO A 210 -2.02 -13.73 -0.02
C PRO A 210 -1.32 -12.69 -0.89
N SER A 211 -1.65 -11.44 -0.67
CA SER A 211 -0.96 -10.29 -1.25
C SER A 211 -1.16 -9.06 -0.37
N PRO A 212 -0.34 -8.02 -0.46
CA PRO A 212 -0.57 -6.77 0.25
C PRO A 212 -2.00 -6.24 0.14
N ARG A 213 -2.60 -6.33 -1.06
CA ARG A 213 -4.01 -5.94 -1.31
C ARG A 213 -5.00 -6.84 -0.59
N ALA A 214 -4.79 -8.16 -0.61
CA ALA A 214 -5.67 -9.13 0.04
C ALA A 214 -5.69 -8.92 1.55
N TRP A 215 -4.53 -8.73 2.17
CA TRP A 215 -4.41 -8.44 3.59
C TRP A 215 -5.07 -7.11 3.99
N THR A 216 -4.97 -6.08 3.14
CA THR A 216 -5.67 -4.81 3.38
C THR A 216 -7.19 -4.99 3.38
N ARG A 217 -7.74 -5.73 2.39
CA ARG A 217 -9.19 -6.03 2.36
C ARG A 217 -9.64 -6.82 3.58
N LEU A 218 -8.88 -7.85 3.97
CA LEU A 218 -9.17 -8.61 5.18
C LEU A 218 -9.17 -7.71 6.42
N SER A 219 -8.18 -6.82 6.53
CA SER A 219 -8.13 -5.82 7.60
C SER A 219 -9.40 -4.96 7.66
N ASP A 220 -9.84 -4.43 6.51
CA ASP A 220 -11.05 -3.60 6.45
C ASP A 220 -12.30 -4.40 6.86
N THR A 221 -12.37 -5.68 6.48
CA THR A 221 -13.45 -6.59 6.91
C THR A 221 -13.41 -6.85 8.42
N LEU A 222 -12.22 -7.07 8.98
CA LEU A 222 -12.03 -7.32 10.41
C LEU A 222 -12.34 -6.09 11.28
N LYS A 223 -12.15 -4.88 10.78
CA LYS A 223 -12.59 -3.64 11.45
C LYS A 223 -14.11 -3.57 11.62
N VAL A 224 -14.86 -4.23 10.75
CA VAL A 224 -16.34 -4.30 10.84
C VAL A 224 -16.76 -5.46 11.76
N ASN A 225 -16.15 -6.62 11.61
CA ASN A 225 -16.45 -7.80 12.41
C ASN A 225 -15.22 -8.69 12.56
N SER A 226 -14.74 -8.82 13.77
CA SER A 226 -13.60 -9.68 14.14
C SER A 226 -14.02 -10.88 15.01
N ASP A 227 -15.28 -11.35 14.90
CA ASP A 227 -15.76 -12.54 15.61
C ASP A 227 -14.91 -13.76 15.24
N LYS A 228 -14.29 -14.36 16.27
CA LYS A 228 -13.39 -15.51 16.13
C LYS A 228 -14.07 -16.73 15.47
N ASN A 229 -15.39 -16.90 15.64
CA ASN A 229 -16.12 -18.02 15.06
C ASN A 229 -16.17 -17.98 13.53
N ILE A 230 -16.03 -16.81 12.91
CA ILE A 230 -16.08 -16.63 11.45
C ILE A 230 -14.77 -16.14 10.86
N ILE A 231 -13.76 -15.86 11.70
CA ILE A 231 -12.51 -15.21 11.26
C ILE A 231 -11.77 -16.03 10.20
N GLN A 232 -11.72 -17.35 10.34
CA GLN A 232 -11.14 -18.26 9.35
C GLN A 232 -11.89 -18.16 8.02
N SER A 233 -13.23 -18.12 8.05
CA SER A 233 -14.05 -18.00 6.84
C SER A 233 -13.85 -16.64 6.16
N LEU A 234 -13.75 -15.55 6.93
CA LEU A 234 -13.44 -14.22 6.40
C LEU A 234 -12.05 -14.20 5.75
N ALA A 235 -11.04 -14.71 6.44
CA ALA A 235 -9.68 -14.77 5.91
C ALA A 235 -9.59 -15.61 4.62
N ARG A 236 -10.31 -16.74 4.56
CA ARG A 236 -10.36 -17.60 3.36
C ARG A 236 -10.83 -16.85 2.12
N CYS A 237 -11.78 -15.94 2.26
CA CYS A 237 -12.29 -15.13 1.14
C CYS A 237 -11.22 -14.26 0.48
N ASP A 238 -10.18 -13.88 1.22
CA ASP A 238 -9.16 -12.94 0.74
C ASP A 238 -7.78 -13.58 0.54
N VAL A 239 -7.35 -14.45 1.47
CA VAL A 239 -5.98 -14.99 1.48
C VAL A 239 -5.90 -16.49 1.20
N GLY A 240 -7.02 -17.13 0.90
CA GLY A 240 -7.12 -18.55 0.56
C GLY A 240 -7.10 -19.48 1.77
N GLU A 241 -7.37 -20.77 1.52
CA GLU A 241 -7.65 -21.78 2.55
C GLU A 241 -6.48 -21.98 3.53
N LEU A 242 -5.28 -22.26 2.99
CA LEU A 242 -4.12 -22.61 3.83
C LEU A 242 -3.72 -21.46 4.74
N THR A 243 -3.58 -20.27 4.17
CA THR A 243 -3.21 -19.07 4.92
C THR A 243 -4.29 -18.67 5.92
N ALA A 244 -5.57 -18.89 5.60
CA ALA A 244 -6.67 -18.63 6.52
C ALA A 244 -6.64 -19.54 7.75
N ILE A 245 -6.27 -20.82 7.58
CA ILE A 245 -6.07 -21.76 8.69
C ILE A 245 -4.91 -21.29 9.57
N GLU A 246 -3.77 -20.93 8.98
CA GLU A 246 -2.60 -20.43 9.72
C GLU A 246 -2.94 -19.15 10.49
N PHE A 247 -3.67 -18.24 9.87
CA PHE A 247 -4.13 -16.99 10.47
C PHE A 247 -5.09 -17.25 11.65
N ALA A 248 -6.08 -18.13 11.48
CA ALA A 248 -7.01 -18.49 12.55
C ALA A 248 -6.30 -19.17 13.73
N ASN A 249 -5.35 -20.07 13.45
CA ASN A 249 -4.53 -20.68 14.50
C ASN A 249 -3.71 -19.64 15.27
N PHE A 250 -3.14 -18.65 14.57
CA PHE A 250 -2.45 -17.54 15.23
C PHE A 250 -3.40 -16.75 16.15
N ILE A 251 -4.64 -16.49 15.71
CA ILE A 251 -5.64 -15.79 16.54
C ILE A 251 -6.02 -16.61 17.77
N THR A 252 -6.03 -17.94 17.68
CA THR A 252 -6.30 -18.81 18.82
C THR A 252 -5.25 -18.65 19.93
N LEU A 253 -3.99 -18.34 19.58
CA LEU A 253 -2.95 -18.04 20.57
C LEU A 253 -3.29 -16.86 21.48
N LEU A 254 -4.21 -15.96 21.06
CA LEU A 254 -4.70 -14.87 21.90
C LEU A 254 -5.49 -15.37 23.13
N GLU A 255 -5.92 -16.63 23.16
CA GLU A 255 -6.60 -17.24 24.32
C GLU A 255 -5.60 -17.70 25.38
N ASP A 256 -4.37 -17.98 24.97
CA ASP A 256 -3.29 -18.46 25.83
C ASP A 256 -2.42 -17.30 26.38
N VAL A 257 -2.79 -16.04 26.09
CA VAL A 257 -2.03 -14.90 26.60
C VAL A 257 -2.15 -14.81 28.12
N PRO A 258 -1.09 -14.34 28.83
CA PRO A 258 -1.09 -14.19 30.25
C PRO A 258 -2.13 -13.16 30.72
N ASN A 259 -2.34 -13.05 32.02
CA ASN A 259 -3.31 -12.12 32.58
C ASN A 259 -2.91 -10.65 32.29
N LEU A 260 -3.48 -10.09 31.22
CA LEU A 260 -3.19 -8.73 30.74
C LEU A 260 -3.45 -7.67 31.81
N SER A 261 -4.50 -7.86 32.66
CA SER A 261 -4.84 -6.89 33.69
C SER A 261 -3.79 -6.81 34.80
N GLN A 262 -3.10 -7.90 35.06
CA GLN A 262 -1.98 -7.93 36.02
C GLN A 262 -0.74 -7.25 35.40
N ILE A 263 -0.44 -7.56 34.13
CA ILE A 263 0.66 -6.90 33.40
C ILE A 263 0.47 -5.39 33.37
N LEU A 264 -0.73 -4.91 33.02
CA LEU A 264 -1.05 -3.48 32.94
C LEU A 264 -0.99 -2.76 34.29
N LYS A 265 -1.16 -3.48 35.39
CA LYS A 265 -0.98 -2.95 36.76
C LYS A 265 0.49 -2.96 37.23
N GLY A 266 1.39 -3.58 36.48
CA GLY A 266 2.79 -3.74 36.84
C GLY A 266 3.08 -4.88 37.79
N ASP A 267 2.12 -5.83 37.95
CA ASP A 267 2.32 -7.03 38.75
C ASP A 267 3.38 -7.95 38.12
N ASP A 268 4.06 -8.75 38.90
CA ASP A 268 5.02 -9.73 38.39
C ASP A 268 4.27 -10.94 37.81
N VAL A 269 4.25 -11.03 36.49
CA VAL A 269 3.59 -12.10 35.73
C VAL A 269 4.66 -12.92 35.03
N GLU A 270 4.49 -14.25 35.03
CA GLU A 270 5.39 -15.17 34.32
C GLU A 270 5.52 -14.78 32.83
N VAL A 271 6.76 -14.77 32.35
CA VAL A 271 7.06 -14.36 30.98
C VAL A 271 6.78 -15.54 30.06
N VAL A 272 5.93 -15.29 29.05
CA VAL A 272 5.67 -16.27 27.99
C VAL A 272 6.86 -16.40 27.06
N ASP A 273 7.06 -17.59 26.50
CA ASP A 273 8.09 -17.89 25.51
C ASP A 273 7.47 -18.50 24.25
N GLY A 274 8.12 -18.24 23.11
CA GLY A 274 7.67 -18.66 21.79
C GLY A 274 7.10 -17.50 20.95
N GLY A 275 7.58 -17.39 19.71
CA GLY A 275 7.31 -16.22 18.84
C GLY A 275 5.83 -15.89 18.67
N GLY A 276 4.98 -16.91 18.45
CA GLY A 276 3.54 -16.70 18.24
C GLY A 276 2.85 -16.11 19.47
N ILE A 277 3.09 -16.67 20.67
CA ILE A 277 2.45 -16.18 21.91
C ILE A 277 2.99 -14.81 22.34
N CYS A 278 4.27 -14.51 22.08
CA CYS A 278 4.84 -13.18 22.32
C CYS A 278 4.18 -12.11 21.45
N TYR A 279 3.97 -12.37 20.15
CA TYR A 279 3.21 -11.47 19.28
C TYR A 279 1.75 -11.35 19.71
N ALA A 280 1.08 -12.47 20.01
CA ALA A 280 -0.29 -12.48 20.49
C ALA A 280 -0.46 -11.65 21.76
N THR A 281 0.45 -11.80 22.73
CA THR A 281 0.47 -11.01 23.97
C THR A 281 0.69 -9.52 23.69
N SER A 282 1.62 -9.19 22.80
CA SER A 282 1.89 -7.79 22.42
C SER A 282 0.67 -7.13 21.78
N ILE A 283 -0.08 -7.84 20.92
CA ILE A 283 -1.31 -7.35 20.29
C ILE A 283 -2.41 -7.17 21.32
N ALA A 284 -2.60 -8.14 22.20
CA ALA A 284 -3.64 -8.08 23.23
C ALA A 284 -3.40 -6.93 24.25
N LEU A 285 -2.13 -6.63 24.56
CA LEU A 285 -1.76 -5.45 25.35
C LEU A 285 -1.98 -4.15 24.58
N LEU A 286 -1.64 -4.12 23.29
CA LEU A 286 -1.89 -2.97 22.40
C LEU A 286 -3.38 -2.62 22.38
N ASP A 287 -4.26 -3.58 22.11
CA ASP A 287 -5.72 -3.36 22.08
C ASP A 287 -6.22 -2.72 23.39
N ARG A 288 -5.70 -3.18 24.53
CA ARG A 288 -6.06 -2.63 25.84
C ARG A 288 -5.59 -1.19 26.02
N ILE A 289 -4.40 -0.85 25.54
CA ILE A 289 -3.83 0.51 25.63
C ILE A 289 -4.55 1.48 24.68
N VAL A 290 -4.92 1.03 23.50
CA VAL A 290 -5.71 1.83 22.54
C VAL A 290 -7.05 2.22 23.13
N ASP A 291 -7.71 1.29 23.81
CA ASP A 291 -9.00 1.50 24.49
C ASP A 291 -8.89 2.14 25.89
N ALA A 292 -7.67 2.39 26.37
CA ALA A 292 -7.44 2.94 27.71
C ALA A 292 -7.98 4.37 27.87
N LYS A 293 -8.44 4.71 29.08
CA LYS A 293 -8.75 6.09 29.44
C LYS A 293 -7.45 6.91 29.51
N GLU A 294 -7.53 8.20 29.19
CA GLU A 294 -6.37 9.12 29.20
C GLU A 294 -5.52 9.03 30.48
N LYS A 295 -6.16 8.88 31.62
CA LYS A 295 -5.47 8.79 32.94
C LYS A 295 -4.66 7.50 33.14
N ASP A 296 -4.98 6.43 32.43
CA ASP A 296 -4.40 5.09 32.63
C ASP A 296 -3.41 4.73 31.49
N VAL A 297 -3.46 5.45 30.35
CA VAL A 297 -2.74 5.08 29.13
C VAL A 297 -1.22 5.07 29.28
N HIS A 298 -0.65 6.04 29.99
CA HIS A 298 0.80 6.15 30.18
C HIS A 298 1.32 5.03 31.10
N ASP A 299 0.67 4.78 32.23
CA ASP A 299 1.05 3.74 33.18
C ASP A 299 0.91 2.35 32.54
N TRP A 300 -0.18 2.11 31.81
CA TRP A 300 -0.39 0.85 31.12
C TRP A 300 0.66 0.60 30.02
N PHE A 301 1.01 1.63 29.26
CA PHE A 301 2.05 1.54 28.26
C PHE A 301 3.43 1.23 28.89
N GLU A 302 3.80 1.91 29.96
CA GLU A 302 5.06 1.68 30.68
C GLU A 302 5.16 0.24 31.23
N ASN A 303 4.11 -0.23 31.91
CA ASN A 303 4.05 -1.57 32.48
C ASN A 303 4.08 -2.66 31.40
N ALA A 304 3.31 -2.48 30.32
CA ALA A 304 3.30 -3.41 29.21
C ALA A 304 4.67 -3.47 28.50
N LEU A 305 5.30 -2.31 28.26
CA LEU A 305 6.63 -2.26 27.66
C LEU A 305 7.67 -2.93 28.55
N ALA A 306 7.61 -2.73 29.88
CA ALA A 306 8.51 -3.37 30.83
C ALA A 306 8.35 -4.92 30.82
N TYR A 307 7.13 -5.42 30.63
CA TYR A 307 6.87 -6.85 30.50
C TYR A 307 7.42 -7.38 29.16
N ILE A 308 7.12 -6.72 28.05
CA ILE A 308 7.54 -7.15 26.71
C ILE A 308 9.07 -7.10 26.53
N LYS A 309 9.76 -6.17 27.18
CA LYS A 309 11.23 -6.13 27.21
C LYS A 309 11.86 -7.39 27.83
N LYS A 310 11.11 -8.20 28.58
CA LYS A 310 11.58 -9.49 29.13
C LYS A 310 11.53 -10.62 28.10
N PHE A 311 10.91 -10.42 26.92
CA PHE A 311 10.88 -11.43 25.85
C PHE A 311 12.27 -11.70 25.26
N SER A 312 12.44 -12.86 24.63
CA SER A 312 13.73 -13.36 24.16
C SER A 312 14.40 -12.49 23.08
N THR A 313 13.62 -11.70 22.34
CA THR A 313 14.14 -10.82 21.26
C THR A 313 13.57 -9.41 21.37
N PRO A 314 14.34 -8.38 20.97
CA PRO A 314 13.91 -6.99 21.04
C PRO A 314 12.83 -6.62 19.97
N GLU A 315 12.62 -7.45 18.96
CA GLU A 315 11.65 -7.21 17.88
C GLU A 315 10.23 -7.02 18.42
N PHE A 316 9.86 -7.76 19.47
CA PHE A 316 8.54 -7.64 20.10
C PHE A 316 8.32 -6.24 20.72
N SER A 317 9.32 -5.72 21.41
CA SER A 317 9.23 -4.38 22.01
C SER A 317 9.22 -3.27 20.96
N ILE A 318 9.98 -3.44 19.87
CA ILE A 318 9.98 -2.51 18.74
C ILE A 318 8.62 -2.51 18.05
N PHE A 319 8.08 -3.68 17.74
CA PHE A 319 6.74 -3.84 17.18
C PHE A 319 5.70 -3.15 18.06
N PHE A 320 5.67 -3.50 19.35
CA PHE A 320 4.70 -2.98 20.32
C PHE A 320 4.73 -1.46 20.42
N VAL A 321 5.92 -0.86 20.64
CA VAL A 321 6.08 0.58 20.78
C VAL A 321 5.63 1.31 19.49
N ARG A 322 6.04 0.81 18.33
CA ARG A 322 5.63 1.39 17.03
C ARG A 322 4.11 1.40 16.87
N GLN A 323 3.45 0.30 17.19
CA GLN A 323 1.99 0.18 17.05
C GLN A 323 1.26 1.08 18.07
N CYS A 324 1.69 1.10 19.34
CA CYS A 324 1.08 1.95 20.36
C CYS A 324 1.16 3.44 19.98
N VAL A 325 2.33 3.91 19.59
CA VAL A 325 2.57 5.32 19.26
C VAL A 325 1.85 5.74 17.96
N ALA A 326 1.67 4.81 17.01
CA ALA A 326 0.91 5.10 15.79
C ALA A 326 -0.59 5.31 16.06
N GLN A 327 -1.16 4.61 17.05
CA GLN A 327 -2.58 4.70 17.39
C GLN A 327 -2.89 5.68 18.55
N ARG A 328 -1.89 5.98 19.37
CA ARG A 328 -1.99 6.90 20.53
C ARG A 328 -0.79 7.85 20.50
N GLU A 329 -0.90 8.94 19.77
CA GLU A 329 0.22 9.86 19.52
C GLU A 329 0.77 10.52 20.78
N GLU A 330 -0.07 10.71 21.82
CA GLU A 330 0.31 11.24 23.12
C GLU A 330 1.39 10.39 23.83
N LEU A 331 1.51 9.11 23.50
CA LEU A 331 2.55 8.23 24.06
C LEU A 331 3.98 8.65 23.67
N LYS A 332 4.14 9.46 22.62
CA LYS A 332 5.45 10.04 22.26
C LYS A 332 6.05 10.92 23.35
N GLU A 333 5.21 11.48 24.23
CA GLU A 333 5.61 12.33 25.34
C GLU A 333 5.92 11.52 26.60
N SER A 334 5.63 10.20 26.63
CA SER A 334 5.88 9.36 27.80
C SER A 334 7.39 9.15 28.07
N SER A 335 7.75 9.08 29.34
CA SER A 335 9.13 8.78 29.78
C SER A 335 9.62 7.42 29.26
N ALA A 336 8.72 6.45 29.21
CA ALA A 336 8.99 5.11 28.72
C ALA A 336 9.36 5.10 27.21
N TYR A 337 8.64 5.89 26.39
CA TYR A 337 8.96 6.03 24.96
C TYR A 337 10.30 6.72 24.73
N VAL A 338 10.54 7.85 25.44
CA VAL A 338 11.80 8.59 25.32
C VAL A 338 12.99 7.72 25.69
N THR A 339 12.89 6.97 26.81
CA THR A 339 13.93 6.04 27.24
C THR A 339 14.14 4.93 26.20
N PHE A 340 13.05 4.32 25.72
CA PHE A 340 13.13 3.27 24.71
C PHE A 340 13.81 3.75 23.43
N LYS A 341 13.50 4.97 22.99
CA LYS A 341 14.10 5.56 21.78
C LYS A 341 15.61 5.83 21.96
N VAL A 342 16.04 6.22 23.16
CA VAL A 342 17.47 6.42 23.49
C VAL A 342 18.22 5.07 23.48
N GLU A 343 17.63 4.02 24.01
CA GLU A 343 18.20 2.66 24.03
C GLU A 343 18.33 2.06 22.61
N ASN A 344 17.44 2.44 21.69
CA ASN A 344 17.33 1.88 20.35
C ASN A 344 17.64 2.87 19.23
N LYS A 345 18.62 3.76 19.44
CA LYS A 345 18.99 4.88 18.53
C LYS A 345 19.30 4.48 17.07
N ASN A 346 19.69 3.23 16.84
CA ASN A 346 20.08 2.73 15.51
C ASN A 346 18.90 2.17 14.70
N LEU A 347 17.68 2.22 15.25
CA LEU A 347 16.49 1.75 14.57
C LEU A 347 15.72 2.96 14.01
N GLU A 348 15.48 2.96 12.70
CA GLU A 348 14.56 3.92 12.06
C GLU A 348 13.13 3.60 12.53
N TYR A 349 12.50 4.58 13.18
CA TYR A 349 11.11 4.53 13.67
C TYR A 349 10.16 5.19 12.68
#